data_68185b2043b6cb92ecc684f9b795e9fc
#
_entry.id   68185b2043b6cb92ecc684f9b795e9fc
#
_cell.length_a   1.000
_cell.length_b   1.000
_cell.length_c   1.000
_cell.angle_alpha   90.00
_cell.angle_beta   90.00
_cell.angle_gamma   90.00
#
_symmetry.space_group_name_H-M   'P 1'
#
loop_
_entity.id
_entity.type
_entity.pdbx_description
1 polymer ?
#
loop_
_entity_poly.entity_id
_entity_poly.type
_entity_poly.pdbx_seq_one_letter_code
_entity_poly.pdbx_strand_id
1 'polypeptide(L)'
;MFNIIERPTFTRTVKVRVPKDDGVDEQDFKATFNAMDDDALNGLGMADIEGTKEFLRQAVASLGDLAGADGKPIPYNEEIRETVFKLPYARIALMAAYHNGMNGLLPGN
;
A
#
# COMPACT_ATOMS: atom_id res chain seq x y z
N MET A 1 19.61 -11.72 -18.19
CA MET A 1 18.47 -12.60 -18.58
C MET A 1 17.28 -12.32 -17.70
N PHE A 2 16.08 -12.42 -18.24
CA PHE A 2 14.86 -12.19 -17.49
C PHE A 2 14.32 -13.51 -16.91
N ASN A 3 14.12 -13.54 -15.58
CA ASN A 3 13.57 -14.72 -14.89
C ASN A 3 12.04 -14.62 -14.86
N ILE A 4 11.37 -15.46 -15.62
CA ILE A 4 9.90 -15.41 -15.77
C ILE A 4 9.15 -16.15 -14.66
N ILE A 5 9.84 -16.86 -13.78
CA ILE A 5 9.20 -17.65 -12.71
C ILE A 5 9.17 -16.86 -11.40
N GLU A 6 10.15 -16.00 -11.18
CA GLU A 6 10.31 -15.27 -9.93
C GLU A 6 9.19 -14.27 -9.70
N ARG A 7 8.70 -14.23 -8.46
CA ARG A 7 7.69 -13.25 -8.00
C ARG A 7 8.39 -12.31 -7.04
N PRO A 8 8.89 -11.18 -7.53
CA PRO A 8 9.64 -10.27 -6.65
C PRO A 8 8.73 -9.56 -5.65
N THR A 9 9.34 -9.18 -4.54
CA THR A 9 8.76 -8.22 -3.62
C THR A 9 9.55 -6.93 -3.69
N PHE A 10 8.91 -5.83 -3.33
CA PHE A 10 9.59 -4.53 -3.29
C PHE A 10 9.02 -3.69 -2.15
N THR A 11 9.89 -2.96 -1.47
CA THR A 11 9.50 -2.08 -0.36
C THR A 11 9.55 -0.64 -0.82
N ARG A 12 8.52 0.12 -0.48
CA ARG A 12 8.42 1.54 -0.83
C ARG A 12 7.94 2.35 0.35
N THR A 13 8.40 3.59 0.42
CA THR A 13 7.81 4.59 1.30
C THR A 13 6.48 5.03 0.70
N VAL A 14 5.42 4.97 1.49
CA VAL A 14 4.08 5.37 1.10
C VAL A 14 3.81 6.74 1.69
N LYS A 15 3.64 7.74 0.84
CA LYS A 15 3.38 9.13 1.26
C LYS A 15 1.88 9.38 1.28
N VAL A 16 1.36 9.64 2.49
CA VAL A 16 -0.07 9.81 2.73
C VAL A 16 -0.38 11.28 2.94
N ARG A 17 -1.38 11.77 2.23
CA ARG A 17 -1.87 13.14 2.41
C ARG A 17 -3.12 13.09 3.28
N VAL A 18 -2.93 13.24 4.59
CA VAL A 18 -3.99 13.14 5.58
C VAL A 18 -4.76 14.47 5.62
N PRO A 19 -6.07 14.46 5.37
CA PRO A 19 -6.86 15.70 5.39
C PRO A 19 -6.85 16.36 6.76
N LYS A 20 -6.79 17.69 6.76
CA LYS A 20 -6.98 18.52 7.94
C LYS A 20 -7.71 19.81 7.55
N ASP A 21 -8.08 20.63 8.52
CA ASP A 21 -8.97 21.80 8.30
C ASP A 21 -8.48 22.75 7.22
N ASP A 22 -7.17 23.00 7.16
CA ASP A 22 -6.58 24.00 6.25
C ASP A 22 -5.67 23.39 5.19
N GLY A 23 -5.90 22.14 4.82
CA GLY A 23 -5.11 21.48 3.81
C GLY A 23 -4.87 20.01 4.10
N VAL A 24 -3.60 19.59 4.02
CA VAL A 24 -3.20 18.21 4.28
C VAL A 24 -1.98 18.18 5.22
N ASP A 25 -1.91 17.11 6.01
CA ASP A 25 -0.73 16.77 6.77
C ASP A 25 -0.06 15.59 6.07
N GLU A 26 1.16 15.79 5.61
CA GLU A 26 1.89 14.73 4.90
C GLU A 26 2.56 13.80 5.91
N GLN A 27 2.16 12.55 5.88
CA GLN A 27 2.71 11.49 6.72
C GLN A 27 3.22 10.36 5.83
N ASP A 28 4.08 9.52 6.34
CA ASP A 28 4.54 8.38 5.57
C ASP A 28 4.62 7.11 6.42
N PHE A 29 4.59 5.98 5.73
CA PHE A 29 4.85 4.67 6.30
C PHE A 29 5.50 3.82 5.22
N LYS A 30 5.89 2.59 5.56
CA LYS A 30 6.51 1.68 4.61
C LYS A 30 5.58 0.54 4.28
N ALA A 31 5.59 0.12 3.02
CA ALA A 31 4.87 -1.05 2.57
C ALA A 31 5.78 -1.94 1.75
N THR A 32 5.74 -3.23 2.01
CA THR A 32 6.37 -4.23 1.18
C THR A 32 5.29 -4.88 0.34
N PHE A 33 5.46 -4.84 -0.97
CA PHE A 33 4.48 -5.34 -1.92
C PHE A 33 4.96 -6.62 -2.60
N ASN A 34 4.03 -7.48 -2.92
CA ASN A 34 4.22 -8.58 -3.87
C ASN A 34 3.90 -8.05 -5.27
N ALA A 35 4.81 -8.25 -6.23
CA ALA A 35 4.51 -7.92 -7.63
C ALA A 35 3.44 -8.90 -8.13
N MET A 36 2.26 -8.39 -8.45
CA MET A 36 1.11 -9.20 -8.87
C MET A 36 1.10 -9.36 -10.38
N ASP A 37 0.72 -10.52 -10.86
CA ASP A 37 0.49 -10.73 -12.28
C ASP A 37 -1.01 -10.63 -12.63
N ASP A 38 -1.32 -10.70 -13.91
CA ASP A 38 -2.70 -10.57 -14.39
C ASP A 38 -3.62 -11.65 -13.84
N ASP A 39 -3.11 -12.86 -13.66
CA ASP A 39 -3.93 -13.97 -13.13
C ASP A 39 -4.37 -13.68 -11.70
N ALA A 40 -3.49 -13.09 -10.89
CA ALA A 40 -3.81 -12.70 -9.53
C ALA A 40 -4.83 -11.55 -9.47
N LEU A 41 -4.87 -10.71 -10.51
CA LEU A 41 -5.81 -9.60 -10.60
C LEU A 41 -7.16 -10.00 -11.19
N ASN A 42 -7.24 -11.18 -11.80
CA ASN A 42 -8.43 -11.63 -12.50
C ASN A 42 -9.59 -11.80 -11.52
N GLY A 43 -10.73 -11.22 -11.87
CA GLY A 43 -11.92 -11.28 -11.05
C GLY A 43 -12.00 -10.23 -9.93
N LEU A 44 -10.96 -9.41 -9.74
CA LEU A 44 -10.99 -8.33 -8.77
C LEU A 44 -11.64 -7.09 -9.36
N GLY A 45 -12.73 -6.63 -8.72
CA GLY A 45 -13.42 -5.41 -9.14
C GLY A 45 -12.76 -4.17 -8.60
N MET A 46 -11.64 -3.77 -9.21
CA MET A 46 -10.82 -2.65 -8.72
C MET A 46 -11.54 -1.29 -8.73
N ALA A 47 -12.69 -1.21 -9.37
CA ALA A 47 -13.46 0.03 -9.47
C ALA A 47 -14.22 0.37 -8.17
N ASP A 48 -14.38 -0.58 -7.26
CA ASP A 48 -15.08 -0.34 -6.00
C ASP A 48 -14.15 -0.49 -4.79
N ILE A 49 -14.66 -0.09 -3.63
CA ILE A 49 -13.87 -0.08 -2.39
C ILE A 49 -13.46 -1.50 -2.00
N GLU A 50 -14.38 -2.46 -2.06
CA GLU A 50 -14.07 -3.83 -1.64
C GLU A 50 -13.08 -4.51 -2.59
N GLY A 51 -13.21 -4.26 -3.89
CA GLY A 51 -12.24 -4.78 -4.86
C GLY A 51 -10.84 -4.22 -4.64
N THR A 52 -10.75 -2.93 -4.35
CA THR A 52 -9.46 -2.31 -4.05
C THR A 52 -8.84 -2.87 -2.77
N LYS A 53 -9.65 -3.04 -1.71
CA LYS A 53 -9.17 -3.66 -0.47
C LYS A 53 -8.69 -5.08 -0.71
N GLU A 54 -9.43 -5.87 -1.48
CA GLU A 54 -9.03 -7.25 -1.79
C GLU A 54 -7.72 -7.31 -2.57
N PHE A 55 -7.55 -6.40 -3.54
CA PHE A 55 -6.28 -6.26 -4.23
C PHE A 55 -5.16 -5.99 -3.25
N LEU A 56 -5.35 -5.03 -2.34
CA LEU A 56 -4.32 -4.66 -1.37
C LEU A 56 -4.03 -5.79 -0.39
N ARG A 57 -5.03 -6.58 0.00
CA ARG A 57 -4.79 -7.75 0.86
C ARG A 57 -3.84 -8.75 0.22
N GLN A 58 -3.89 -8.88 -1.09
CA GLN A 58 -2.99 -9.76 -1.83
C GLN A 58 -1.65 -9.10 -2.16
N ALA A 59 -1.67 -7.83 -2.54
CA ALA A 59 -0.47 -7.12 -2.97
C ALA A 59 0.43 -6.69 -1.81
N VAL A 60 -0.13 -6.45 -0.62
CA VAL A 60 0.65 -5.97 0.54
C VAL A 60 1.13 -7.16 1.35
N ALA A 61 2.45 -7.38 1.36
CA ALA A 61 3.07 -8.41 2.17
C ALA A 61 3.22 -7.98 3.63
N SER A 62 3.58 -6.71 3.85
CA SER A 62 3.70 -6.15 5.20
C SER A 62 3.68 -4.62 5.17
N LEU A 63 3.39 -4.03 6.32
CA LEU A 63 3.46 -2.58 6.54
C LEU A 63 4.40 -2.31 7.71
N GLY A 64 5.07 -1.17 7.67
CA GLY A 64 5.99 -0.75 8.73
C GLY A 64 5.93 0.74 8.97
N ASP A 65 6.62 1.19 10.02
CA ASP A 65 6.67 2.60 10.43
C ASP A 65 5.28 3.18 10.70
N LEU A 66 4.41 2.39 11.32
CA LEU A 66 3.07 2.82 11.72
C LEU A 66 3.08 3.26 13.18
N ALA A 67 2.26 4.24 13.49
CA ALA A 67 2.12 4.75 14.86
C ALA A 67 0.66 4.76 15.29
N GLY A 68 0.43 4.55 16.58
CA GLY A 68 -0.88 4.68 17.20
C GLY A 68 -1.19 6.12 17.58
N ALA A 69 -2.33 6.32 18.27
CA ALA A 69 -2.80 7.64 18.68
C ALA A 69 -1.82 8.38 19.61
N ASP A 70 -1.00 7.64 20.33
CA ASP A 70 0.02 8.20 21.23
C ASP A 70 1.34 8.53 20.52
N GLY A 71 1.40 8.33 19.21
CA GLY A 71 2.59 8.55 18.41
C GLY A 71 3.67 7.46 18.53
N LYS A 72 3.41 6.41 19.29
CA LYS A 72 4.35 5.31 19.47
C LYS A 72 4.20 4.27 18.36
N PRO A 73 5.32 3.61 17.98
CA PRO A 73 5.26 2.56 16.97
C PRO A 73 4.31 1.43 17.36
N ILE A 74 3.61 0.90 16.37
CA ILE A 74 2.75 -0.28 16.54
C ILE A 74 3.20 -1.38 15.58
N PRO A 75 3.08 -2.65 15.99
CA PRO A 75 3.47 -3.76 15.13
C PRO A 75 2.45 -4.01 14.02
N TYR A 76 2.92 -4.61 12.92
CA TYR A 76 2.05 -5.02 11.85
C TYR A 76 1.35 -6.33 12.20
N ASN A 77 0.04 -6.36 11.96
CA ASN A 77 -0.78 -7.58 12.01
C ASN A 77 -2.01 -7.36 11.12
N GLU A 78 -2.86 -8.38 10.98
CA GLU A 78 -4.04 -8.30 10.12
C GLU A 78 -5.01 -7.20 10.56
N GLU A 79 -5.19 -7.02 11.84
CA GLU A 79 -6.09 -5.99 12.39
C GLU A 79 -5.59 -4.58 12.02
N ILE A 80 -4.31 -4.35 12.19
CA ILE A 80 -3.68 -3.06 11.84
C ILE A 80 -3.76 -2.84 10.32
N ARG A 81 -3.50 -3.88 9.54
CA ARG A 81 -3.63 -3.83 8.08
C ARG A 81 -5.02 -3.37 7.66
N GLU A 82 -6.06 -4.00 8.21
CA GLU A 82 -7.44 -3.65 7.87
C GLU A 82 -7.81 -2.25 8.34
N THR A 83 -7.27 -1.80 9.45
CA THR A 83 -7.43 -0.43 9.91
C THR A 83 -6.87 0.57 8.89
N VAL A 84 -5.68 0.31 8.37
CA VAL A 84 -5.07 1.17 7.33
C VAL A 84 -5.93 1.14 6.05
N PHE A 85 -6.39 -0.03 5.63
CA PHE A 85 -7.16 -0.16 4.38
C PHE A 85 -8.55 0.49 4.45
N LYS A 86 -9.08 0.75 5.62
CA LYS A 86 -10.35 1.50 5.79
C LYS A 86 -10.21 2.98 5.48
N LEU A 87 -9.00 3.51 5.49
CA LEU A 87 -8.75 4.94 5.30
C LEU A 87 -8.60 5.25 3.82
N PRO A 88 -9.52 6.03 3.21
CA PRO A 88 -9.44 6.32 1.77
C PRO A 88 -8.11 6.93 1.33
N TYR A 89 -7.59 7.88 2.11
CA TYR A 89 -6.33 8.53 1.78
C TYR A 89 -5.15 7.56 1.87
N ALA A 90 -5.20 6.55 2.74
CA ALA A 90 -4.18 5.51 2.81
C ALA A 90 -4.28 4.55 1.61
N ARG A 91 -5.50 4.18 1.21
CA ARG A 91 -5.69 3.34 0.02
C ARG A 91 -5.15 4.01 -1.24
N ILE A 92 -5.46 5.30 -1.43
CA ILE A 92 -4.97 6.06 -2.57
C ILE A 92 -3.44 6.07 -2.59
N ALA A 93 -2.83 6.32 -1.44
CA ALA A 93 -1.37 6.35 -1.31
C ALA A 93 -0.73 4.99 -1.58
N LEU A 94 -1.34 3.91 -1.06
CA LEU A 94 -0.86 2.55 -1.31
C LEU A 94 -0.93 2.18 -2.79
N MET A 95 -2.03 2.50 -3.45
CA MET A 95 -2.17 2.22 -4.88
C MET A 95 -1.14 2.97 -5.70
N ALA A 96 -0.89 4.25 -5.37
CA ALA A 96 0.12 5.05 -6.04
C ALA A 96 1.52 4.47 -5.85
N ALA A 97 1.87 4.08 -4.62
CA ALA A 97 3.17 3.47 -4.32
C ALA A 97 3.35 2.14 -5.05
N TYR A 98 2.30 1.32 -5.11
CA TYR A 98 2.34 0.06 -5.84
C TYR A 98 2.59 0.28 -7.33
N HIS A 99 1.80 1.14 -7.97
CA HIS A 99 1.94 1.42 -9.40
C HIS A 99 3.31 2.02 -9.73
N ASN A 100 3.77 2.97 -8.93
CA ASN A 100 5.10 3.56 -9.13
C ASN A 100 6.20 2.52 -9.00
N GLY A 101 6.09 1.63 -8.00
CA GLY A 101 7.05 0.54 -7.82
C GLY A 101 7.05 -0.44 -8.99
N MET A 102 5.87 -0.83 -9.49
CA MET A 102 5.76 -1.72 -10.64
C MET A 102 6.33 -1.09 -11.91
N ASN A 103 6.29 0.23 -12.03
CA ASN A 103 6.86 0.97 -13.16
C ASN A 103 8.34 1.31 -12.95
N GLY A 104 8.96 0.82 -11.87
CA GLY A 104 10.37 1.06 -11.59
C GLY A 104 10.70 2.45 -11.07
N LEU A 105 9.71 3.22 -10.64
CA LEU A 105 9.93 4.55 -10.10
C LEU A 105 10.31 4.48 -8.63
N LEU A 106 11.25 5.32 -8.23
CA LEU A 106 11.67 5.43 -6.84
C LEU A 106 10.76 6.39 -6.07
N PRO A 107 10.67 6.24 -4.72
CA PRO A 107 9.90 7.15 -3.88
C PRO A 107 10.32 8.61 -4.10
N GLY A 108 9.34 9.51 -4.18
CA GLY A 108 9.60 10.94 -4.34
C GLY A 108 9.78 11.42 -5.77
N ASN A 109 9.70 10.53 -6.73
CA ASN A 109 9.81 10.88 -8.15
C ASN A 109 8.44 11.02 -8.81
#